data_c49dab9969716c7d2e4927921d0d4927
#
_entry.id   c49dab9969716c7d2e4927921d0d4927
#
_cell.length_a   1.000
_cell.length_b   1.000
_cell.length_c   1.000
_cell.angle_alpha   90.00
_cell.angle_beta   90.00
_cell.angle_gamma   90.00
#
_symmetry.space_group_name_H-M   'P 1'
#
loop_
_entity.id
_entity.type
_entity.pdbx_description
1 polymer ?
#
loop_
_entity_poly.entity_id
_entity_poly.type
_entity_poly.pdbx_seq_one_letter_code
_entity_poly.pdbx_strand_id
1 'polypeptide(L)'
;MTYAVSDLHGCYDKYMKLLGRLNMTSDDALYLLGDIVDRGGEGMKIVLDLIDRKNVFSCRGNHDHCAQILLRNFAFPNDGHFVDGLEEAFRLWLSDGGSTTYEIFLKLDESKQRAALRYLGSLPVYKKLTVGGQVFVKQC
;
A
#
# COMPACT_ATOMS: atom_id res chain seq x y z
N MET A 1 3.45 15.66 16.53
CA MET A 1 2.68 14.50 17.06
C MET A 1 2.87 13.26 16.17
N THR A 2 2.58 12.07 16.72
CA THR A 2 2.65 10.81 15.95
C THR A 2 1.27 10.17 15.90
N TYR A 3 0.80 9.86 14.71
CA TYR A 3 -0.50 9.26 14.46
C TYR A 3 -0.31 7.89 13.80
N ALA A 4 -1.28 6.99 13.95
CA ALA A 4 -1.30 5.71 13.28
C ALA A 4 -2.71 5.34 12.84
N VAL A 5 -2.85 4.71 11.68
CA VAL A 5 -4.09 4.17 11.13
C VAL A 5 -3.78 2.91 10.33
N SER A 6 -4.71 1.97 10.27
CA SER A 6 -4.60 0.74 9.47
C SER A 6 -5.79 0.58 8.52
N ASP A 7 -5.67 -0.38 7.62
CA ASP A 7 -6.78 -0.89 6.82
C ASP A 7 -7.51 0.20 6.00
N LEU A 8 -6.75 0.97 5.21
CA LEU A 8 -7.32 1.99 4.33
C LEU A 8 -8.14 1.37 3.19
N HIS A 9 -7.70 0.21 2.70
CA HIS A 9 -8.41 -0.56 1.68
C HIS A 9 -8.99 0.29 0.55
N GLY A 10 -8.16 1.11 -0.08
CA GLY A 10 -8.57 1.92 -1.23
C GLY A 10 -9.58 3.03 -0.94
N CYS A 11 -9.83 3.37 0.31
CA CYS A 11 -10.74 4.46 0.70
C CYS A 11 -10.06 5.83 0.60
N TYR A 12 -9.73 6.27 -0.62
CA TYR A 12 -9.00 7.51 -0.87
C TYR A 12 -9.66 8.74 -0.24
N ASP A 13 -10.96 8.90 -0.37
CA ASP A 13 -11.70 10.04 0.21
C ASP A 13 -11.57 10.10 1.73
N LYS A 14 -11.63 8.94 2.40
CA LYS A 14 -11.46 8.87 3.86
C LYS A 14 -10.02 9.20 4.26
N TYR A 15 -9.05 8.71 3.49
CA TYR A 15 -7.63 9.02 3.67
C TYR A 15 -7.38 10.53 3.54
N MET A 16 -7.89 11.18 2.50
CA MET A 16 -7.75 12.63 2.31
C MET A 16 -8.45 13.44 3.41
N LYS A 17 -9.64 13.01 3.84
CA LYS A 17 -10.34 13.63 4.98
C LYS A 17 -9.56 13.48 6.28
N LEU A 18 -8.92 12.33 6.52
CA LEU A 18 -8.06 12.11 7.67
C LEU A 18 -6.88 13.09 7.66
N LEU A 19 -6.16 13.18 6.55
CA LEU A 19 -5.04 14.12 6.39
C LEU A 19 -5.46 15.57 6.66
N GLY A 20 -6.60 15.99 6.11
CA GLY A 20 -7.15 17.33 6.33
C GLY A 20 -7.51 17.61 7.79
N ARG A 21 -8.07 16.61 8.51
CA ARG A 21 -8.42 16.74 9.93
C ARG A 21 -7.21 16.77 10.85
N LEU A 22 -6.16 16.00 10.52
CA LEU A 22 -4.94 15.96 11.33
C LEU A 22 -4.17 17.28 11.23
N ASN A 23 -4.32 18.03 10.13
CA ASN A 23 -3.62 19.30 9.88
C ASN A 23 -2.14 19.24 10.27
N MET A 24 -1.46 18.17 9.82
CA MET A 24 -0.10 17.85 10.21
C MET A 24 0.89 18.92 9.77
N THR A 25 1.82 19.23 10.65
CA THR A 25 3.00 20.05 10.37
C THR A 25 4.17 19.16 9.90
N SER A 26 5.30 19.77 9.53
CA SER A 26 6.52 19.04 9.20
C SER A 26 7.07 18.17 10.34
N ASP A 27 6.71 18.49 11.59
CA ASP A 27 7.18 17.79 12.79
C ASP A 27 6.25 16.62 13.19
N ASP A 28 5.13 16.47 12.50
CA ASP A 28 4.16 15.41 12.73
C ASP A 28 4.43 14.23 11.80
N ALA A 29 4.08 13.02 12.24
CA ALA A 29 4.20 11.81 11.46
C ALA A 29 2.91 10.97 11.51
N LEU A 30 2.49 10.46 10.36
CA LEU A 30 1.40 9.48 10.23
C LEU A 30 1.97 8.14 9.79
N TYR A 31 1.62 7.09 10.50
CA TYR A 31 1.98 5.71 10.16
C TYR A 31 0.76 4.94 9.68
N LEU A 32 0.84 4.44 8.44
CA LEU A 32 -0.13 3.51 7.87
C LEU A 32 0.35 2.09 8.15
N LEU A 33 -0.46 1.33 8.89
CA LEU A 33 -0.07 0.02 9.39
C LEU A 33 -0.52 -1.14 8.48
N GLY A 34 -0.38 -0.94 7.18
CA GLY A 34 -0.68 -1.93 6.15
C GLY A 34 -2.10 -1.83 5.56
N ASP A 35 -2.33 -2.69 4.57
CA ASP A 35 -3.59 -2.83 3.84
C ASP A 35 -4.10 -1.53 3.22
N ILE A 36 -3.23 -0.94 2.38
CA ILE A 36 -3.49 0.29 1.64
C ILE A 36 -4.44 0.03 0.48
N VAL A 37 -4.22 -1.09 -0.22
CA VAL A 37 -4.93 -1.47 -1.45
C VAL A 37 -6.05 -2.48 -1.19
N ASP A 38 -6.73 -2.87 -2.26
CA ASP A 38 -7.82 -3.84 -2.32
C ASP A 38 -9.14 -3.37 -1.67
N ARG A 39 -10.25 -4.01 -2.04
CA ARG A 39 -11.62 -3.78 -1.59
C ARG A 39 -12.20 -2.45 -2.04
N GLY A 40 -11.64 -1.31 -1.60
CA GLY A 40 -12.01 0.00 -2.12
C GLY A 40 -11.42 0.28 -3.51
N GLY A 41 -12.07 1.15 -4.29
CA GLY A 41 -11.74 1.37 -5.71
C GLY A 41 -10.51 2.24 -5.98
N GLU A 42 -9.87 2.84 -4.97
CA GLU A 42 -8.88 3.89 -5.20
C GLU A 42 -7.53 3.66 -4.51
N GLY A 43 -7.18 2.39 -4.24
CA GLY A 43 -5.93 2.03 -3.58
C GLY A 43 -4.68 2.55 -4.30
N MET A 44 -4.65 2.48 -5.63
CA MET A 44 -3.54 3.00 -6.42
C MET A 44 -3.41 4.53 -6.33
N LYS A 45 -4.49 5.27 -6.13
CA LYS A 45 -4.41 6.72 -5.88
C LYS A 45 -3.72 7.01 -4.55
N ILE A 46 -4.02 6.22 -3.51
CA ILE A 46 -3.34 6.33 -2.21
C ILE A 46 -1.86 6.02 -2.38
N VAL A 47 -1.51 4.91 -3.05
CA VAL A 47 -0.11 4.52 -3.30
C VAL A 47 0.66 5.63 -4.01
N LEU A 48 0.11 6.20 -5.08
CA LEU A 48 0.76 7.26 -5.83
C LEU A 48 0.91 8.55 -5.01
N ASP A 49 -0.08 8.90 -4.19
CA ASP A 49 0.01 10.04 -3.26
C ASP A 49 1.11 9.84 -2.21
N LEU A 50 1.24 8.61 -1.68
CA LEU A 50 2.23 8.28 -0.66
C LEU A 50 3.68 8.37 -1.14
N ILE A 51 3.94 8.15 -2.43
CA ILE A 51 5.29 8.26 -3.02
C ILE A 51 5.90 9.65 -2.76
N ASP A 52 5.08 10.69 -2.82
CA ASP A 52 5.53 12.08 -2.71
C ASP A 52 5.44 12.65 -1.28
N ARG A 53 4.85 11.92 -0.34
CA ARG A 53 4.67 12.42 1.04
C ARG A 53 5.89 12.14 1.91
N LYS A 54 6.38 13.17 2.58
CA LYS A 54 7.59 13.10 3.43
C LYS A 54 7.31 12.66 4.87
N ASN A 55 6.10 12.89 5.37
CA ASN A 55 5.74 12.66 6.76
C ASN A 55 4.62 11.63 6.95
N VAL A 56 4.34 10.85 5.90
CA VAL A 56 3.46 9.67 5.96
C VAL A 56 4.29 8.43 5.62
N PHE A 57 4.31 7.48 6.52
CA PHE A 57 5.12 6.26 6.42
C PHE A 57 4.21 5.05 6.42
N SER A 58 4.50 4.07 5.59
CA SER A 58 3.67 2.85 5.50
C SER A 58 4.45 1.60 5.86
N CYS A 59 3.77 0.65 6.46
CA CYS A 59 4.18 -0.75 6.49
C CYS A 59 3.43 -1.52 5.39
N ARG A 60 3.95 -2.68 5.03
CA ARG A 60 3.35 -3.56 4.03
C ARG A 60 2.43 -4.58 4.69
N GLY A 61 1.11 -4.43 4.48
CA GLY A 61 0.12 -5.42 4.87
C GLY A 61 0.10 -6.64 3.93
N ASN A 62 -0.70 -7.63 4.28
CA ASN A 62 -0.84 -8.83 3.44
C ASN A 62 -1.50 -8.52 2.08
N HIS A 63 -2.46 -7.62 2.01
CA HIS A 63 -3.04 -7.16 0.75
C HIS A 63 -2.04 -6.43 -0.13
N ASP A 64 -1.23 -5.54 0.45
CA ASP A 64 -0.16 -4.82 -0.26
C ASP A 64 0.90 -5.78 -0.81
N HIS A 65 1.23 -6.83 -0.05
CA HIS A 65 2.18 -7.85 -0.45
C HIS A 65 1.65 -8.69 -1.62
N CYS A 66 0.42 -9.19 -1.51
CA CYS A 66 -0.23 -9.93 -2.59
C CYS A 66 -0.34 -9.10 -3.87
N ALA A 67 -0.83 -7.86 -3.76
CA ALA A 67 -0.94 -6.96 -4.90
C ALA A 67 0.42 -6.74 -5.58
N GLN A 68 1.48 -6.47 -4.81
CA GLN A 68 2.82 -6.23 -5.36
C GLN A 68 3.34 -7.43 -6.15
N ILE A 69 3.25 -8.64 -5.60
CA ILE A 69 3.75 -9.85 -6.27
C ILE A 69 2.91 -10.17 -7.51
N LEU A 70 1.59 -10.17 -7.37
CA LEU A 70 0.69 -10.59 -8.44
C LEU A 70 0.69 -9.60 -9.59
N LEU A 71 0.57 -8.31 -9.32
CA LEU A 71 0.62 -7.28 -10.35
C LEU A 71 1.95 -7.27 -11.10
N ARG A 72 3.06 -7.42 -10.38
CA ARG A 72 4.39 -7.49 -11.00
C ARG A 72 4.50 -8.65 -11.98
N ASN A 73 4.07 -9.84 -11.57
CA ASN A 73 4.18 -11.04 -12.41
C ASN A 73 3.23 -11.02 -13.61
N PHE A 74 2.01 -10.49 -13.45
CA PHE A 74 1.03 -10.45 -14.55
C PHE A 74 1.23 -9.28 -15.51
N ALA A 75 1.66 -8.12 -15.01
CA ALA A 75 1.90 -6.96 -15.87
C ALA A 75 3.29 -6.99 -16.54
N PHE A 76 4.27 -7.59 -15.88
CA PHE A 76 5.67 -7.63 -16.34
C PHE A 76 6.25 -9.05 -16.30
N PRO A 77 5.69 -10.01 -17.05
CA PRO A 77 6.09 -11.43 -16.97
C PRO A 77 7.55 -11.67 -17.37
N ASN A 78 8.14 -10.78 -18.16
CA ASN A 78 9.52 -10.88 -18.63
C ASN A 78 10.57 -10.39 -17.61
N ASP A 79 10.14 -9.84 -16.48
CA ASP A 79 11.07 -9.37 -15.44
C ASP A 79 11.65 -10.52 -14.58
N GLY A 80 11.45 -11.77 -14.98
CA GLY A 80 12.20 -12.92 -14.47
C GLY A 80 11.76 -13.50 -13.11
N HIS A 81 10.53 -13.24 -12.67
CA HIS A 81 10.01 -13.76 -11.41
C HIS A 81 8.95 -14.84 -11.64
N PHE A 82 9.38 -16.08 -11.74
CA PHE A 82 8.46 -17.21 -11.74
C PHE A 82 8.11 -17.64 -10.33
N VAL A 83 6.81 -17.78 -10.03
CA VAL A 83 6.31 -18.30 -8.76
C VAL A 83 5.29 -19.39 -9.07
N ASP A 84 5.48 -20.58 -8.53
CA ASP A 84 4.53 -21.69 -8.68
C ASP A 84 3.18 -21.35 -8.03
N GLY A 85 2.08 -21.77 -8.67
CA GLY A 85 0.72 -21.53 -8.15
C GLY A 85 0.21 -20.09 -8.32
N LEU A 86 0.89 -19.28 -9.13
CA LEU A 86 0.58 -17.85 -9.31
C LEU A 86 -0.84 -17.62 -9.85
N GLU A 87 -1.33 -18.46 -10.76
CA GLU A 87 -2.67 -18.30 -11.34
C GLU A 87 -3.79 -18.52 -10.31
N GLU A 88 -3.63 -19.51 -9.44
CA GLU A 88 -4.58 -19.75 -8.37
C GLU A 88 -4.54 -18.63 -7.32
N ALA A 89 -3.34 -18.21 -6.92
CA ALA A 89 -3.15 -17.08 -6.02
C ALA A 89 -3.77 -15.79 -6.60
N PHE A 90 -3.64 -15.56 -7.89
CA PHE A 90 -4.24 -14.41 -8.57
C PHE A 90 -5.76 -14.45 -8.52
N ARG A 91 -6.38 -15.61 -8.83
CA ARG A 91 -7.85 -15.77 -8.74
C ARG A 91 -8.37 -15.54 -7.32
N LEU A 92 -7.69 -16.11 -6.32
CA LEU A 92 -8.04 -15.90 -4.91
C LEU A 92 -7.94 -14.43 -4.50
N TRP A 93 -6.85 -13.78 -4.88
CA TRP A 93 -6.68 -12.37 -4.60
C TRP A 93 -7.75 -11.49 -5.26
N LEU A 94 -8.09 -11.74 -6.53
CA LEU A 94 -9.17 -11.01 -7.22
C LEU A 94 -10.49 -11.13 -6.46
N SER A 95 -10.81 -12.33 -5.94
CA SER A 95 -12.04 -12.58 -5.20
C SER A 95 -12.04 -11.96 -3.79
N ASP A 96 -10.88 -11.72 -3.19
CA ASP A 96 -10.72 -11.07 -1.88
C ASP A 96 -10.55 -9.52 -1.96
N GLY A 97 -11.00 -8.95 -3.06
CA GLY A 97 -11.01 -7.49 -3.25
C GLY A 97 -9.89 -6.94 -4.12
N GLY A 98 -8.98 -7.77 -4.62
CA GLY A 98 -7.90 -7.37 -5.52
C GLY A 98 -8.36 -6.93 -6.90
N SER A 99 -9.58 -7.29 -7.33
CA SER A 99 -10.14 -6.90 -8.63
C SER A 99 -10.15 -5.38 -8.81
N THR A 100 -10.53 -4.63 -7.81
CA THR A 100 -10.56 -3.15 -7.87
C THR A 100 -9.14 -2.57 -8.05
N THR A 101 -8.17 -3.12 -7.34
CA THR A 101 -6.76 -2.75 -7.46
C THR A 101 -6.21 -3.07 -8.85
N TYR A 102 -6.51 -4.27 -9.37
CA TYR A 102 -6.07 -4.73 -10.69
C TYR A 102 -6.62 -3.86 -11.81
N GLU A 103 -7.94 -3.58 -11.81
CA GLU A 103 -8.58 -2.75 -12.83
C GLU A 103 -8.00 -1.33 -12.90
N ILE A 104 -7.77 -0.70 -11.76
CA ILE A 104 -7.18 0.64 -11.71
C ILE A 104 -5.72 0.62 -12.12
N PHE A 105 -4.97 -0.40 -11.68
CA PHE A 105 -3.56 -0.57 -12.06
C PHE A 105 -3.39 -0.66 -13.58
N LEU A 106 -4.24 -1.44 -14.27
CA LEU A 106 -4.19 -1.56 -15.73
C LEU A 106 -4.45 -0.25 -16.48
N LYS A 107 -5.15 0.71 -15.85
CA LYS A 107 -5.42 2.03 -16.44
C LYS A 107 -4.27 3.02 -16.27
N LEU A 108 -3.29 2.71 -15.42
CA LEU A 108 -2.10 3.53 -15.25
C LEU A 108 -1.14 3.37 -16.43
N ASP A 109 -0.41 4.43 -16.78
CA ASP A 109 0.75 4.31 -17.66
C ASP A 109 1.86 3.47 -17.01
N GLU A 110 2.74 2.90 -17.82
CA GLU A 110 3.81 2.01 -17.35
C GLU A 110 4.71 2.67 -16.28
N SER A 111 5.00 3.94 -16.42
CA SER A 111 5.83 4.67 -15.45
C SER A 111 5.20 4.67 -14.05
N LYS A 112 3.90 4.93 -13.95
CA LYS A 112 3.14 4.87 -12.70
C LYS A 112 2.97 3.45 -12.18
N GLN A 113 2.72 2.49 -13.06
CA GLN A 113 2.67 1.07 -12.68
C GLN A 113 3.97 0.65 -12.00
N ARG A 114 5.12 0.93 -12.63
CA ARG A 114 6.44 0.61 -12.07
C ARG A 114 6.74 1.38 -10.78
N ALA A 115 6.36 2.64 -10.69
CA ALA A 115 6.52 3.44 -9.47
C ALA A 115 5.70 2.86 -8.30
N ALA A 116 4.45 2.49 -8.54
CA ALA A 116 3.58 1.87 -7.54
C ALA A 116 4.15 0.52 -7.06
N LEU A 117 4.61 -0.34 -7.98
CA LEU A 117 5.21 -1.62 -7.62
C LEU A 117 6.52 -1.47 -6.83
N ARG A 118 7.37 -0.51 -7.19
CA ARG A 118 8.59 -0.19 -6.42
C ARG A 118 8.24 0.28 -5.01
N TYR A 119 7.25 1.16 -4.89
CA TYR A 119 6.81 1.66 -3.59
C TYR A 119 6.31 0.53 -2.70
N LEU A 120 5.33 -0.26 -3.16
CA LEU A 120 4.79 -1.39 -2.41
C LEU A 120 5.87 -2.42 -2.04
N GLY A 121 6.81 -2.70 -2.95
CA GLY A 121 7.94 -3.60 -2.70
C GLY A 121 8.95 -3.07 -1.70
N SER A 122 9.06 -1.76 -1.52
CA SER A 122 9.98 -1.11 -0.57
C SER A 122 9.42 -1.02 0.85
N LEU A 123 8.12 -1.26 1.03
CA LEU A 123 7.49 -1.13 2.34
C LEU A 123 8.03 -2.16 3.33
N PRO A 124 8.41 -1.75 4.54
CA PRO A 124 8.82 -2.67 5.60
C PRO A 124 7.64 -3.50 6.09
N VAL A 125 7.89 -4.74 6.50
CA VAL A 125 6.88 -5.65 7.07
C VAL A 125 6.62 -5.40 8.57
N TYR A 126 7.47 -4.62 9.21
CA TYR A 126 7.27 -4.16 10.60
C TYR A 126 7.86 -2.77 10.79
N LYS A 127 7.36 -2.06 11.77
CA LYS A 127 7.90 -0.77 12.19
C LYS A 127 8.08 -0.74 13.71
N LYS A 128 9.23 -0.26 14.14
CA LYS A 128 9.52 0.03 15.56
C LYS A 128 9.42 1.53 15.78
N LEU A 129 8.59 1.94 16.73
CA LEU A 129 8.39 3.33 17.12
C LEU A 129 8.70 3.50 18.60
N THR A 130 9.34 4.61 18.94
CA THR A 130 9.53 5.01 20.34
C THR A 130 8.72 6.28 20.59
N VAL A 131 7.74 6.18 21.48
CA VAL A 131 6.87 7.30 21.85
C VAL A 131 6.84 7.42 23.36
N GLY A 132 7.18 8.59 23.89
CA GLY A 132 7.20 8.83 25.35
C GLY A 132 8.13 7.87 26.12
N GLY A 133 9.24 7.45 25.52
CA GLY A 133 10.18 6.47 26.10
C GLY A 133 9.73 5.01 26.02
N GLN A 134 8.53 4.74 25.52
CA GLN A 134 8.03 3.38 25.29
C GLN A 134 8.28 2.94 23.84
N VAL A 135 8.63 1.68 23.66
CA VAL A 135 8.89 1.06 22.36
C VAL A 135 7.66 0.25 21.92
N PHE A 136 7.14 0.61 20.76
CA PHE A 136 6.06 -0.10 20.09
C PHE A 136 6.63 -0.80 18.86
N VAL A 137 6.33 -2.08 18.71
CA VAL A 137 6.63 -2.84 17.49
C VAL A 137 5.32 -3.27 16.88
N LYS A 138 5.07 -2.85 15.65
CA LYS A 138 3.91 -3.31 14.88
C LYS A 138 4.44 -4.11 13.69
N GLN A 139 3.99 -5.34 13.60
CA GLN A 139 4.06 -6.16 12.40
C GLN A 139 2.77 -5.92 11.62
N CYS A 140 2.89 -5.67 10.34
CA CYS A 140 1.76 -5.41 9.45
C CYS A 140 1.37 -6.65 8.69
#